data_dc7ea91da5bac200b3340c15bd464bf8
#
_entry.id   dc7ea91da5bac200b3340c15bd464bf8
#
_cell.length_a   1.000
_cell.length_b   1.000
_cell.length_c   1.000
_cell.angle_alpha   90.00
_cell.angle_beta   90.00
_cell.angle_gamma   90.00
#
_symmetry.space_group_name_H-M   'P 1'
#
loop_
_entity.id
_entity.type
_entity.pdbx_description
1 polymer ?
#
loop_
_entity_poly.entity_id
_entity_poly.type
_entity_poly.pdbx_seq_one_letter_code
_entity_poly.pdbx_strand_id
1 'polypeptide(L)'
;MRPPRQNKQSKKDRRRDTTPSKALSGKSTSPGRGNQQLSEKQSLLRPLIFAAVLVLGGLAIYSSALPGAFILDDLDLRESYSTLRSGQLGLVGRVMQLIITGRPLLWATYQLNHAISGFDPYGFHLTNILLHIINALLVWGLASTIRRNGYLEHLVPERLQTIWVYAIPLLFLASPIQTESVAYISSRSESLSTVFVLGSLWAFLSQTPEKHPWLNALFVAFLFGCAVLTKQDKPALIAVLALADYLLLSKLDWRRLGRNWQVYSLFLIGTVIGYFLVIEPHLNARSAGFGLPWQPYLFTQFRMYFMYMRLMALPFGLNADYDIAASETLWDHFSWLGLIVLLAIAAATIYFHRRTPLICFGIAFFFIMLAPTSSFLPIADFANERRLYLPMFGILLAACTAIFRYVRPDPRKAWAGLVVVLAVYSVGTYQRSAVWSNPISLWLDTVEKSPEKARPWIWLGKVYNDTNLHTQAINAWVEGAKHVKKRSGEHAHLLNNLGLAFANLGDRERAIEYYNQALDMRPGASQFRANLAIAQLRLGREEEGWKSFERAAQFARRRPGVFRLRGQEYYQRGRYQEAIADFERALRFTPEDPVLIRNLEAAREMHRRSTQGSKDNILQ
;
A
#
# COMPACT_ATOMS: atom_id res chain seq x y z
N MET A 1 61.36 -45.53 37.89
CA MET A 1 61.97 -45.39 39.25
C MET A 1 60.96 -44.68 40.15
N ARG A 2 60.71 -45.27 41.31
CA ARG A 2 59.74 -44.90 42.33
C ARG A 2 60.16 -43.72 43.18
N PRO A 3 59.21 -43.16 44.00
CA PRO A 3 59.27 -41.89 44.76
C PRO A 3 59.98 -42.00 46.10
N PRO A 4 59.90 -41.10 47.06
CA PRO A 4 58.84 -40.95 48.04
C PRO A 4 58.62 -39.62 48.85
N ARG A 5 57.49 -39.64 49.57
CA ARG A 5 57.14 -39.40 50.99
C ARG A 5 56.94 -37.96 51.46
N GLN A 6 55.71 -37.64 51.83
CA GLN A 6 55.05 -37.54 53.14
C GLN A 6 55.89 -36.91 54.29
N ASN A 7 55.36 -35.85 54.90
CA ASN A 7 55.29 -35.89 56.38
C ASN A 7 54.15 -35.02 56.96
N LYS A 8 53.55 -35.60 57.98
CA LYS A 8 52.44 -35.16 58.84
C LYS A 8 53.00 -34.39 60.05
N GLN A 9 52.02 -33.79 60.77
CA GLN A 9 51.97 -33.41 62.22
C GLN A 9 52.12 -31.90 62.46
N SER A 10 51.40 -31.24 63.43
CA SER A 10 50.55 -31.67 64.52
C SER A 10 49.79 -30.47 65.08
N LYS A 11 48.65 -30.78 65.71
CA LYS A 11 47.85 -29.95 66.60
C LYS A 11 48.63 -29.29 67.70
N LYS A 12 48.21 -28.04 68.13
CA LYS A 12 48.00 -27.75 69.55
C LYS A 12 47.11 -26.53 69.79
N ASP A 13 46.14 -26.75 70.67
CA ASP A 13 45.19 -25.82 71.29
C ASP A 13 45.85 -24.67 72.03
N ARG A 14 45.22 -23.51 72.06
CA ARG A 14 45.05 -22.67 73.28
C ARG A 14 43.79 -21.81 73.21
N ARG A 15 42.93 -22.10 74.15
CA ARG A 15 41.83 -21.25 74.61
C ARG A 15 42.40 -19.98 75.28
N ARG A 16 41.69 -18.85 75.12
CA ARG A 16 41.25 -17.89 76.19
C ARG A 16 40.59 -16.68 75.55
N ASP A 17 39.41 -16.50 75.94
CA ASP A 17 38.65 -15.56 76.78
C ASP A 17 38.11 -14.32 76.03
N THR A 18 36.84 -14.35 75.82
CA THR A 18 35.72 -13.47 76.22
C THR A 18 35.98 -11.98 76.35
N THR A 19 35.30 -11.20 75.49
CA THR A 19 34.37 -10.12 75.93
C THR A 19 33.49 -9.68 74.74
N PRO A 20 32.17 -9.38 74.91
CA PRO A 20 31.27 -9.06 73.82
C PRO A 20 31.28 -7.55 73.52
N SER A 21 31.70 -7.15 72.34
CA SER A 21 31.45 -5.79 71.85
C SER A 21 30.07 -5.70 71.22
N LYS A 22 29.28 -4.75 71.70
CA LYS A 22 27.92 -4.39 71.24
C LYS A 22 27.89 -4.22 69.71
N ALA A 23 27.20 -5.12 69.02
CA ALA A 23 26.82 -4.95 67.63
C ALA A 23 25.75 -3.82 67.56
N LEU A 24 26.10 -2.71 66.96
CA LEU A 24 25.19 -1.71 66.46
C LEU A 24 24.35 -2.38 65.35
N SER A 25 23.09 -2.66 65.65
CA SER A 25 22.09 -3.09 64.69
C SER A 25 21.82 -1.95 63.68
N GLY A 26 22.54 -1.98 62.59
CA GLY A 26 22.19 -1.21 61.41
C GLY A 26 20.80 -1.69 60.93
N LYS A 27 19.75 -0.93 61.19
CA LYS A 27 18.46 -1.11 60.54
C LYS A 27 18.71 -1.04 59.02
N SER A 28 18.65 -2.16 58.32
CA SER A 28 18.46 -2.19 56.88
C SER A 28 17.07 -1.64 56.61
N THR A 29 16.96 -0.37 56.33
CA THR A 29 15.78 0.23 55.78
C THR A 29 15.53 -0.38 54.41
N SER A 30 14.70 -1.41 54.34
CA SER A 30 14.09 -1.84 53.08
C SER A 30 13.51 -0.59 52.39
N PRO A 31 13.77 -0.36 51.10
CA PRO A 31 13.22 0.78 50.37
C PRO A 31 11.70 0.74 50.53
N GLY A 32 11.13 1.80 51.12
CA GLY A 32 9.74 1.84 51.46
C GLY A 32 8.84 1.55 50.25
N ARG A 33 7.73 0.84 50.46
CA ARG A 33 6.70 0.50 49.45
C ARG A 33 6.32 1.68 48.53
N GLY A 34 6.43 2.92 49.01
CA GLY A 34 6.22 4.14 48.22
C GLY A 34 7.23 4.37 47.10
N ASN A 35 8.53 4.05 47.33
CA ASN A 35 9.56 4.20 46.31
C ASN A 35 9.49 3.09 45.23
N GLN A 36 9.04 1.90 45.60
CA GLN A 36 8.79 0.83 44.61
C GLN A 36 7.57 1.14 43.73
N GLN A 37 6.49 1.64 44.30
CA GLN A 37 5.30 2.06 43.56
C GLN A 37 5.55 3.27 42.65
N LEU A 38 6.39 4.22 43.06
CA LEU A 38 6.81 5.35 42.23
C LEU A 38 7.71 4.90 41.08
N SER A 39 8.61 3.94 41.32
CA SER A 39 9.47 3.34 40.31
C SER A 39 8.65 2.52 39.28
N GLU A 40 7.68 1.73 39.70
CA GLU A 40 6.77 0.99 38.82
C GLU A 40 5.88 1.93 37.98
N LYS A 41 5.29 2.96 38.61
CA LYS A 41 4.51 3.98 37.85
C LYS A 41 5.36 4.72 36.83
N GLN A 42 6.60 5.08 37.13
CA GLN A 42 7.52 5.72 36.21
C GLN A 42 7.95 4.76 35.06
N SER A 43 8.05 3.46 35.34
CA SER A 43 8.39 2.46 34.33
C SER A 43 7.29 2.25 33.28
N LEU A 44 6.01 2.38 33.68
CA LEU A 44 4.85 2.29 32.77
C LEU A 44 4.55 3.61 32.04
N LEU A 45 4.88 4.75 32.63
CA LEU A 45 4.57 6.06 32.04
C LEU A 45 5.36 6.35 30.77
N ARG A 46 6.65 5.97 30.72
CA ARG A 46 7.50 6.20 29.55
C ARG A 46 7.01 5.53 28.26
N PRO A 47 6.62 4.25 28.26
CA PRO A 47 6.02 3.60 27.09
C PRO A 47 4.72 4.28 26.63
N LEU A 48 3.86 4.68 27.57
CA LEU A 48 2.59 5.35 27.27
C LEU A 48 2.82 6.73 26.62
N ILE A 49 3.77 7.51 27.16
CA ILE A 49 4.15 8.81 26.57
C ILE A 49 4.66 8.60 25.14
N PHE A 50 5.51 7.60 24.91
CA PHE A 50 6.05 7.37 23.58
C PHE A 50 4.98 6.89 22.58
N ALA A 51 4.06 6.01 23.02
CA ALA A 51 2.92 5.64 22.21
C ALA A 51 2.05 6.86 21.85
N ALA A 52 1.81 7.75 22.82
CA ALA A 52 1.09 9.01 22.59
C ALA A 52 1.83 9.92 21.58
N VAL A 53 3.16 9.99 21.63
CA VAL A 53 3.98 10.73 20.66
C VAL A 53 3.81 10.15 19.24
N LEU A 54 3.80 8.82 19.09
CA LEU A 54 3.56 8.20 17.79
C LEU A 54 2.14 8.47 17.26
N VAL A 55 1.13 8.40 18.13
CA VAL A 55 -0.27 8.66 17.75
C VAL A 55 -0.46 10.12 17.37
N LEU A 56 -0.11 11.05 18.25
CA LEU A 56 -0.30 12.48 18.00
C LEU A 56 0.59 12.98 16.85
N GLY A 57 1.84 12.50 16.78
CA GLY A 57 2.77 12.82 15.70
C GLY A 57 2.24 12.32 14.36
N GLY A 58 1.77 11.09 14.26
CA GLY A 58 1.20 10.53 13.04
C GLY A 58 -0.04 11.29 12.58
N LEU A 59 -0.96 11.59 13.48
CA LEU A 59 -2.15 12.40 13.16
C LEU A 59 -1.77 13.81 12.68
N ALA A 60 -0.78 14.46 13.33
CA ALA A 60 -0.34 15.81 12.96
C ALA A 60 0.37 15.83 11.59
N ILE A 61 1.31 14.92 11.35
CA ILE A 61 2.12 14.88 10.13
C ILE A 61 1.25 14.59 8.89
N TYR A 62 0.24 13.74 9.01
CA TYR A 62 -0.66 13.36 7.91
C TYR A 62 -1.99 14.12 7.90
N SER A 63 -2.17 15.13 8.75
CA SER A 63 -3.43 15.88 8.85
C SER A 63 -3.85 16.53 7.52
N SER A 64 -2.89 16.92 6.68
CA SER A 64 -3.16 17.49 5.34
C SER A 64 -3.76 16.48 4.34
N ALA A 65 -3.67 15.17 4.60
CA ALA A 65 -4.31 14.15 3.79
C ALA A 65 -5.80 13.96 4.12
N LEU A 66 -6.25 14.32 5.33
CA LEU A 66 -7.62 14.07 5.80
C LEU A 66 -8.72 14.67 4.92
N PRO A 67 -8.61 15.92 4.42
CA PRO A 67 -9.61 16.51 3.51
C PRO A 67 -9.48 15.99 2.07
N GLY A 68 -8.65 14.98 1.83
CA GLY A 68 -8.36 14.45 0.50
C GLY A 68 -9.58 13.87 -0.21
N ALA A 69 -9.57 13.93 -1.55
CA ALA A 69 -10.58 13.33 -2.40
C ALA A 69 -10.22 11.87 -2.77
N PHE A 70 -11.20 11.11 -3.28
CA PHE A 70 -10.91 9.87 -3.99
C PHE A 70 -10.17 10.15 -5.29
N ILE A 71 -9.07 9.43 -5.53
CA ILE A 71 -8.17 9.61 -6.68
C ILE A 71 -7.84 8.26 -7.33
N LEU A 72 -7.55 8.25 -8.64
CA LEU A 72 -7.11 7.04 -9.37
C LEU A 72 -8.05 5.84 -9.12
N ASP A 73 -7.47 4.71 -8.66
CA ASP A 73 -8.21 3.46 -8.39
C ASP A 73 -9.25 3.62 -7.25
N ASP A 74 -9.21 4.71 -6.47
CA ASP A 74 -10.22 4.98 -5.45
C ASP A 74 -11.60 5.25 -6.07
N LEU A 75 -11.62 5.78 -7.29
CA LEU A 75 -12.87 6.04 -8.02
C LEU A 75 -13.61 4.73 -8.34
N ASP A 76 -12.88 3.65 -8.57
CA ASP A 76 -13.43 2.32 -8.85
C ASP A 76 -14.02 1.65 -7.59
N LEU A 77 -13.67 2.12 -6.38
CA LEU A 77 -14.24 1.61 -5.12
C LEU A 77 -15.75 1.76 -5.08
N ARG A 78 -16.27 2.87 -5.59
CA ARG A 78 -17.70 3.17 -5.63
C ARG A 78 -18.47 2.20 -6.53
N GLU A 79 -17.91 1.91 -7.70
CA GLU A 79 -18.50 1.01 -8.69
C GLU A 79 -18.41 -0.45 -8.22
N SER A 80 -17.25 -0.85 -7.70
CA SER A 80 -17.03 -2.19 -7.14
C SER A 80 -17.85 -2.44 -5.88
N TYR A 81 -18.11 -1.42 -5.06
CA TYR A 81 -18.91 -1.54 -3.84
C TYR A 81 -20.38 -1.84 -4.17
N SER A 82 -20.95 -1.19 -5.20
CA SER A 82 -22.32 -1.47 -5.65
C SER A 82 -22.49 -2.92 -6.12
N THR A 83 -21.48 -3.46 -6.78
CA THR A 83 -21.46 -4.85 -7.26
C THR A 83 -21.39 -5.87 -6.10
N LEU A 84 -20.67 -5.57 -5.03
CA LEU A 84 -20.55 -6.44 -3.84
C LEU A 84 -21.82 -6.42 -2.97
N ARG A 85 -22.57 -5.33 -2.98
CA ARG A 85 -23.77 -5.15 -2.15
C ARG A 85 -25.06 -5.66 -2.83
N SER A 86 -25.03 -5.95 -4.13
CA SER A 86 -26.21 -6.43 -4.85
C SER A 86 -26.82 -7.63 -4.11
N GLY A 87 -27.93 -7.39 -3.41
CA GLY A 87 -28.53 -8.19 -2.34
C GLY A 87 -29.02 -9.61 -2.72
N GLN A 88 -28.63 -10.13 -3.87
CA GLN A 88 -28.99 -11.47 -4.35
C GLN A 88 -28.09 -12.58 -3.79
N LEU A 89 -26.96 -12.22 -3.15
CA LEU A 89 -26.03 -13.22 -2.59
C LEU A 89 -26.23 -13.35 -1.09
N GLY A 90 -26.58 -14.54 -0.62
CA GLY A 90 -26.53 -14.90 0.80
C GLY A 90 -25.10 -14.75 1.37
N LEU A 91 -24.94 -14.89 2.69
CA LEU A 91 -23.64 -14.75 3.38
C LEU A 91 -22.50 -15.51 2.68
N VAL A 92 -22.73 -16.75 2.29
CA VAL A 92 -21.76 -17.61 1.58
C VAL A 92 -21.37 -17.00 0.23
N GLY A 93 -22.33 -16.50 -0.54
CA GLY A 93 -22.06 -15.85 -1.83
C GLY A 93 -21.23 -14.58 -1.69
N ARG A 94 -21.46 -13.75 -0.66
CA ARG A 94 -20.66 -12.56 -0.36
C ARG A 94 -19.23 -12.93 0.02
N VAL A 95 -19.06 -13.95 0.87
CA VAL A 95 -17.72 -14.44 1.24
C VAL A 95 -16.98 -14.99 0.02
N MET A 96 -17.65 -15.76 -0.83
CA MET A 96 -17.07 -16.29 -2.07
C MET A 96 -16.69 -15.15 -3.03
N GLN A 97 -17.52 -14.15 -3.19
CA GLN A 97 -17.21 -12.98 -4.02
C GLN A 97 -16.01 -12.20 -3.48
N LEU A 98 -15.91 -12.02 -2.16
CA LEU A 98 -14.74 -11.42 -1.51
C LEU A 98 -13.45 -12.24 -1.75
N ILE A 99 -13.55 -13.58 -1.73
CA ILE A 99 -12.41 -14.46 -2.06
C ILE A 99 -12.03 -14.31 -3.54
N ILE A 100 -13.00 -14.27 -4.45
CA ILE A 100 -12.78 -14.10 -5.89
C ILE A 100 -12.11 -12.75 -6.22
N THR A 101 -12.32 -11.70 -5.42
CA THR A 101 -11.58 -10.42 -5.58
C THR A 101 -10.09 -10.57 -5.28
N GLY A 102 -9.67 -11.65 -4.62
CA GLY A 102 -8.29 -11.95 -4.24
C GLY A 102 -7.75 -11.12 -3.07
N ARG A 103 -8.56 -10.22 -2.48
CA ARG A 103 -8.17 -9.35 -1.34
C ARG A 103 -9.31 -9.18 -0.33
N PRO A 104 -9.85 -10.27 0.24
CA PRO A 104 -11.07 -10.22 1.04
C PRO A 104 -10.95 -9.32 2.28
N LEU A 105 -9.80 -9.32 2.97
CA LEU A 105 -9.61 -8.49 4.16
C LEU A 105 -9.52 -6.99 3.82
N LEU A 106 -8.90 -6.64 2.70
CA LEU A 106 -8.87 -5.25 2.24
C LEU A 106 -10.28 -4.75 1.98
N TRP A 107 -11.08 -5.51 1.22
CA TRP A 107 -12.47 -5.18 0.94
C TRP A 107 -13.33 -5.09 2.19
N ALA A 108 -13.14 -5.98 3.17
CA ALA A 108 -13.83 -5.90 4.46
C ALA A 108 -13.57 -4.56 5.17
N THR A 109 -12.34 -4.03 5.11
CA THR A 109 -12.03 -2.71 5.71
C THR A 109 -12.70 -1.55 4.96
N TYR A 110 -12.85 -1.64 3.64
CA TYR A 110 -13.59 -0.63 2.88
C TYR A 110 -15.09 -0.68 3.17
N GLN A 111 -15.67 -1.88 3.30
CA GLN A 111 -17.06 -2.05 3.69
C GLN A 111 -17.33 -1.50 5.08
N LEU A 112 -16.40 -1.72 6.03
CA LEU A 112 -16.49 -1.16 7.38
C LEU A 112 -16.46 0.38 7.34
N ASN A 113 -15.52 0.99 6.59
CA ASN A 113 -15.51 2.45 6.43
C ASN A 113 -16.82 2.97 5.86
N HIS A 114 -17.31 2.34 4.80
CA HIS A 114 -18.58 2.75 4.21
C HIS A 114 -19.76 2.62 5.18
N ALA A 115 -19.79 1.56 6.01
CA ALA A 115 -20.84 1.38 7.00
C ALA A 115 -20.82 2.48 8.09
N ILE A 116 -19.65 3.05 8.39
CA ILE A 116 -19.47 4.10 9.41
C ILE A 116 -19.69 5.51 8.83
N SER A 117 -19.14 5.81 7.67
CA SER A 117 -19.07 7.18 7.12
C SER A 117 -19.61 7.32 5.68
N GLY A 118 -20.26 6.27 5.14
CA GLY A 118 -20.68 6.30 3.73
C GLY A 118 -19.45 6.41 2.81
N PHE A 119 -19.60 7.20 1.74
CA PHE A 119 -18.50 7.53 0.82
C PHE A 119 -17.86 8.89 1.15
N ASP A 120 -17.76 9.25 2.45
CA ASP A 120 -16.94 10.37 2.86
C ASP A 120 -15.46 9.95 2.86
N PRO A 121 -14.59 10.55 2.01
CA PRO A 121 -13.17 10.20 1.93
C PRO A 121 -12.43 10.37 3.25
N TYR A 122 -12.85 11.31 4.10
CA TYR A 122 -12.24 11.60 5.39
C TYR A 122 -12.07 10.33 6.25
N GLY A 123 -13.15 9.51 6.37
CA GLY A 123 -13.10 8.26 7.14
C GLY A 123 -12.11 7.24 6.58
N PHE A 124 -11.96 7.20 5.25
CA PHE A 124 -11.01 6.32 4.58
C PHE A 124 -9.56 6.76 4.81
N HIS A 125 -9.27 8.06 4.70
CA HIS A 125 -7.94 8.61 5.00
C HIS A 125 -7.57 8.42 6.47
N LEU A 126 -8.49 8.69 7.39
CA LEU A 126 -8.26 8.48 8.83
C LEU A 126 -7.90 7.01 9.12
N THR A 127 -8.58 6.06 8.51
CA THR A 127 -8.26 4.63 8.67
C THR A 127 -6.85 4.31 8.19
N ASN A 128 -6.42 4.85 7.05
CA ASN A 128 -5.06 4.64 6.55
C ASN A 128 -3.99 5.23 7.49
N ILE A 129 -4.24 6.43 8.02
CA ILE A 129 -3.36 7.07 9.02
C ILE A 129 -3.28 6.22 10.29
N LEU A 130 -4.40 5.71 10.79
CA LEU A 130 -4.42 4.84 11.97
C LEU A 130 -3.65 3.53 11.72
N LEU A 131 -3.80 2.91 10.54
CA LEU A 131 -3.01 1.74 10.15
C LEU A 131 -1.50 2.04 10.11
N HIS A 132 -1.11 3.22 9.63
CA HIS A 132 0.29 3.64 9.64
C HIS A 132 0.85 3.84 11.06
N ILE A 133 0.06 4.44 11.95
CA ILE A 133 0.39 4.57 13.38
C ILE A 133 0.53 3.18 14.03
N ILE A 134 -0.38 2.25 13.76
CA ILE A 134 -0.29 0.86 14.24
C ILE A 134 1.00 0.21 13.74
N ASN A 135 1.38 0.41 12.48
CA ASN A 135 2.64 -0.09 11.96
C ASN A 135 3.85 0.50 12.68
N ALA A 136 3.85 1.80 12.98
CA ALA A 136 4.92 2.43 13.77
C ALA A 136 5.00 1.88 15.20
N LEU A 137 3.86 1.58 15.83
CA LEU A 137 3.80 0.91 17.13
C LEU A 137 4.34 -0.53 17.07
N LEU A 138 4.05 -1.28 15.99
CA LEU A 138 4.61 -2.61 15.77
C LEU A 138 6.12 -2.57 15.52
N VAL A 139 6.61 -1.58 14.78
CA VAL A 139 8.05 -1.33 14.59
C VAL A 139 8.72 -1.03 15.93
N TRP A 140 8.08 -0.25 16.79
CA TRP A 140 8.57 -0.01 18.15
C TRP A 140 8.58 -1.29 19.00
N GLY A 141 7.53 -2.11 18.93
CA GLY A 141 7.46 -3.42 19.59
C GLY A 141 8.59 -4.34 19.15
N LEU A 142 8.86 -4.42 17.83
CA LEU A 142 9.96 -5.18 17.25
C LEU A 142 11.33 -4.67 17.73
N ALA A 143 11.56 -3.36 17.65
CA ALA A 143 12.82 -2.75 18.11
C ALA A 143 13.06 -3.01 19.60
N SER A 144 12.01 -2.91 20.41
CA SER A 144 12.05 -3.19 21.85
C SER A 144 12.37 -4.68 22.13
N THR A 145 11.78 -5.59 21.36
CA THR A 145 12.00 -7.04 21.45
C THR A 145 13.44 -7.40 21.04
N ILE A 146 13.94 -6.82 19.95
CA ILE A 146 15.32 -6.99 19.49
C ILE A 146 16.31 -6.57 20.60
N ARG A 147 16.07 -5.42 21.25
CA ARG A 147 16.88 -4.98 22.38
C ARG A 147 16.77 -5.92 23.57
N ARG A 148 15.54 -6.28 23.98
CA ARG A 148 15.29 -7.14 25.14
C ARG A 148 15.92 -8.52 25.01
N ASN A 149 15.92 -9.07 23.80
CA ASN A 149 16.53 -10.38 23.52
C ASN A 149 18.06 -10.34 23.34
N GLY A 150 18.72 -9.18 23.60
CA GLY A 150 20.17 -9.05 23.58
C GLY A 150 20.80 -8.95 22.19
N TYR A 151 20.02 -8.86 21.10
CA TYR A 151 20.60 -8.82 19.73
C TYR A 151 21.41 -7.56 19.43
N LEU A 152 21.35 -6.54 20.32
CA LEU A 152 22.14 -5.30 20.22
C LEU A 152 23.44 -5.31 21.01
N GLU A 153 23.65 -6.25 21.94
CA GLU A 153 24.72 -6.18 22.96
C GLU A 153 26.10 -5.94 22.38
N HIS A 154 26.46 -6.61 21.29
CA HIS A 154 27.78 -6.45 20.65
C HIS A 154 27.77 -5.54 19.41
N LEU A 155 26.58 -5.03 19.03
CA LEU A 155 26.40 -4.24 17.82
C LEU A 155 26.28 -2.75 18.12
N VAL A 156 25.55 -2.36 19.16
CA VAL A 156 25.23 -0.98 19.50
C VAL A 156 25.66 -0.70 20.93
N PRO A 157 26.50 0.32 21.20
CA PRO A 157 26.85 0.72 22.56
C PRO A 157 25.63 0.92 23.44
N GLU A 158 25.64 0.46 24.68
CA GLU A 158 24.48 0.47 25.59
C GLU A 158 23.83 1.86 25.71
N ARG A 159 24.66 2.91 25.83
CA ARG A 159 24.22 4.31 25.87
C ARG A 159 23.41 4.78 24.65
N LEU A 160 23.53 4.08 23.50
CA LEU A 160 22.85 4.39 22.25
C LEU A 160 21.65 3.47 21.97
N GLN A 161 21.49 2.36 22.69
CA GLN A 161 20.42 1.40 22.45
C GLN A 161 19.02 2.00 22.67
N THR A 162 18.88 2.90 23.64
CA THR A 162 17.60 3.59 23.88
C THR A 162 17.23 4.48 22.70
N ILE A 163 18.21 5.24 22.15
CA ILE A 163 17.99 6.09 20.97
C ILE A 163 17.65 5.21 19.77
N TRP A 164 18.34 4.10 19.60
CA TRP A 164 18.09 3.15 18.52
C TRP A 164 16.65 2.62 18.52
N VAL A 165 16.10 2.25 19.70
CA VAL A 165 14.73 1.75 19.85
C VAL A 165 13.69 2.80 19.47
N TYR A 166 13.93 4.07 19.76
CA TYR A 166 12.99 5.15 19.46
C TYR A 166 13.18 5.73 18.04
N ALA A 167 14.40 5.73 17.52
CA ALA A 167 14.70 6.30 16.20
C ALA A 167 13.99 5.56 15.06
N ILE A 168 13.99 4.22 15.08
CA ILE A 168 13.44 3.42 13.97
C ILE A 168 11.93 3.68 13.77
N PRO A 169 11.05 3.58 14.79
CA PRO A 169 9.62 3.85 14.61
C PRO A 169 9.31 5.31 14.29
N LEU A 170 10.07 6.27 14.84
CA LEU A 170 9.90 7.69 14.52
C LEU A 170 10.28 8.00 13.07
N LEU A 171 11.40 7.48 12.59
CA LEU A 171 11.82 7.62 11.20
C LEU A 171 10.86 6.90 10.23
N PHE A 172 10.33 5.72 10.63
CA PHE A 172 9.31 5.02 9.85
C PHE A 172 8.03 5.85 9.74
N LEU A 173 7.56 6.43 10.86
CA LEU A 173 6.35 7.26 10.91
C LEU A 173 6.49 8.56 10.10
N ALA A 174 7.63 9.23 10.22
CA ALA A 174 7.82 10.56 9.65
C ALA A 174 8.34 10.57 8.21
N SER A 175 8.72 9.42 7.64
CA SER A 175 9.39 9.38 6.33
C SER A 175 8.46 9.79 5.18
N PRO A 176 8.84 10.78 4.34
CA PRO A 176 8.04 11.23 3.20
C PRO A 176 7.75 10.14 2.16
N ILE A 177 8.61 9.13 2.04
CA ILE A 177 8.42 8.00 1.12
C ILE A 177 7.18 7.15 1.46
N GLN A 178 6.65 7.24 2.69
CA GLN A 178 5.46 6.52 3.12
C GLN A 178 4.16 7.19 2.67
N THR A 179 4.24 8.43 2.15
CA THR A 179 3.06 9.26 1.87
C THR A 179 2.11 8.62 0.87
N GLU A 180 2.60 8.04 -0.23
CA GLU A 180 1.74 7.33 -1.20
C GLU A 180 0.95 6.21 -0.52
N SER A 181 1.57 5.46 0.42
CA SER A 181 0.92 4.34 1.09
C SER A 181 -0.11 4.77 2.14
N VAL A 182 -0.06 6.01 2.61
CA VAL A 182 -0.93 6.53 3.66
C VAL A 182 -2.02 7.44 3.10
N ALA A 183 -1.64 8.40 2.24
CA ALA A 183 -2.55 9.39 1.68
C ALA A 183 -3.41 8.84 0.53
N TYR A 184 -2.92 7.87 -0.25
CA TYR A 184 -3.69 7.21 -1.30
C TYR A 184 -4.54 6.08 -0.71
N ILE A 185 -5.87 6.16 -0.80
CA ILE A 185 -6.80 5.23 -0.14
C ILE A 185 -6.59 3.79 -0.64
N SER A 186 -6.46 3.56 -1.94
CA SER A 186 -6.26 2.23 -2.53
C SER A 186 -4.92 1.59 -2.14
N SER A 187 -3.95 2.39 -1.69
CA SER A 187 -2.70 1.88 -1.12
C SER A 187 -2.85 1.29 0.29
N ARG A 188 -4.06 1.29 0.88
CA ARG A 188 -4.37 0.59 2.14
C ARG A 188 -3.89 -0.86 2.15
N SER A 189 -3.88 -1.51 0.99
CA SER A 189 -3.36 -2.87 0.86
C SER A 189 -1.92 -3.02 1.36
N GLU A 190 -1.08 -1.98 1.24
CA GLU A 190 0.29 -1.97 1.77
C GLU A 190 0.29 -1.81 3.29
N SER A 191 -0.37 -0.77 3.81
CA SER A 191 -0.38 -0.48 5.25
C SER A 191 -1.06 -1.59 6.04
N LEU A 192 -2.19 -2.13 5.58
CA LEU A 192 -2.91 -3.21 6.24
C LEU A 192 -2.13 -4.53 6.21
N SER A 193 -1.57 -4.94 5.05
CA SER A 193 -0.76 -6.16 4.98
C SER A 193 0.51 -6.04 5.83
N THR A 194 1.07 -4.85 5.96
CA THR A 194 2.24 -4.58 6.81
C THR A 194 1.93 -4.79 8.29
N VAL A 195 0.73 -4.43 8.78
CA VAL A 195 0.30 -4.75 10.16
C VAL A 195 0.45 -6.25 10.44
N PHE A 196 -0.03 -7.07 9.53
CA PHE A 196 0.02 -8.52 9.69
C PHE A 196 1.43 -9.10 9.52
N VAL A 197 2.23 -8.57 8.60
CA VAL A 197 3.63 -8.99 8.41
C VAL A 197 4.48 -8.64 9.61
N LEU A 198 4.45 -7.38 10.08
CA LEU A 198 5.21 -6.95 11.26
C LEU A 198 4.69 -7.63 12.53
N GLY A 199 3.37 -7.82 12.65
CA GLY A 199 2.75 -8.56 13.74
C GLY A 199 3.21 -10.02 13.78
N SER A 200 3.25 -10.70 12.62
CA SER A 200 3.75 -12.07 12.49
C SER A 200 5.24 -12.18 12.88
N LEU A 201 6.07 -11.25 12.38
CA LEU A 201 7.48 -11.19 12.74
C LEU A 201 7.68 -10.89 14.24
N TRP A 202 6.89 -9.99 14.80
CA TRP A 202 6.94 -9.67 16.23
C TRP A 202 6.52 -10.86 17.11
N ALA A 203 5.41 -11.51 16.78
CA ALA A 203 4.98 -12.73 17.44
C ALA A 203 6.07 -13.80 17.39
N PHE A 204 6.68 -14.01 16.20
CA PHE A 204 7.75 -14.98 16.00
C PHE A 204 9.00 -14.69 16.83
N LEU A 205 9.45 -13.43 16.89
CA LEU A 205 10.64 -13.03 17.68
C LEU A 205 10.38 -12.94 19.19
N SER A 206 9.11 -12.80 19.61
CA SER A 206 8.72 -12.71 21.02
C SER A 206 8.49 -14.07 21.68
N GLN A 207 8.62 -15.16 20.93
CA GLN A 207 8.36 -16.51 21.41
C GLN A 207 9.21 -16.88 22.63
N THR A 208 8.54 -17.48 23.62
CA THR A 208 9.15 -18.39 24.59
C THR A 208 8.84 -19.82 24.14
N PRO A 209 9.77 -20.48 23.42
CA PRO A 209 9.47 -21.74 22.70
C PRO A 209 8.98 -22.89 23.57
N GLU A 210 9.15 -22.78 24.88
CA GLU A 210 9.00 -23.90 25.81
C GLU A 210 7.56 -24.10 26.32
N LYS A 211 6.70 -23.06 26.27
CA LYS A 211 5.37 -23.18 26.91
C LYS A 211 4.23 -23.63 25.97
N HIS A 212 4.14 -23.12 24.74
CA HIS A 212 3.04 -23.43 23.81
C HIS A 212 3.45 -23.29 22.34
N PRO A 213 4.31 -24.18 21.80
CA PRO A 213 4.86 -24.03 20.46
C PRO A 213 3.81 -24.01 19.34
N TRP A 214 2.78 -24.85 19.45
CA TRP A 214 1.69 -24.90 18.48
C TRP A 214 0.79 -23.65 18.50
N LEU A 215 0.49 -23.11 19.68
CA LEU A 215 -0.34 -21.91 19.79
C LEU A 215 0.37 -20.71 19.17
N ASN A 216 1.67 -20.56 19.43
CA ASN A 216 2.50 -19.55 18.79
C ASN A 216 2.55 -19.74 17.27
N ALA A 217 2.78 -20.98 16.81
CA ALA A 217 2.84 -21.27 15.38
C ALA A 217 1.51 -20.97 14.68
N LEU A 218 0.39 -21.33 15.29
CA LEU A 218 -0.96 -21.01 14.78
C LEU A 218 -1.20 -19.50 14.73
N PHE A 219 -0.78 -18.74 15.75
CA PHE A 219 -0.95 -17.29 15.75
C PHE A 219 -0.10 -16.61 14.68
N VAL A 220 1.17 -17.00 14.53
CA VAL A 220 2.07 -16.52 13.48
C VAL A 220 1.51 -16.88 12.10
N ALA A 221 1.01 -18.12 11.91
CA ALA A 221 0.41 -18.56 10.66
C ALA A 221 -0.93 -17.85 10.35
N PHE A 222 -1.74 -17.57 11.36
CA PHE A 222 -2.96 -16.76 11.21
C PHE A 222 -2.65 -15.37 10.69
N LEU A 223 -1.67 -14.67 11.30
CA LEU A 223 -1.26 -13.34 10.84
C LEU A 223 -0.68 -13.38 9.43
N PHE A 224 0.10 -14.41 9.09
CA PHE A 224 0.56 -14.63 7.72
C PHE A 224 -0.59 -14.81 6.74
N GLY A 225 -1.58 -15.64 7.07
CA GLY A 225 -2.78 -15.82 6.26
C GLY A 225 -3.52 -14.49 6.04
N CYS A 226 -3.69 -13.68 7.08
CA CYS A 226 -4.25 -12.33 6.98
C CYS A 226 -3.44 -11.42 6.04
N ALA A 227 -2.10 -11.50 6.07
CA ALA A 227 -1.26 -10.73 5.17
C ALA A 227 -1.49 -11.11 3.70
N VAL A 228 -1.53 -12.42 3.38
CA VAL A 228 -1.76 -12.94 2.03
C VAL A 228 -3.17 -12.60 1.53
N LEU A 229 -4.19 -12.74 2.39
CA LEU A 229 -5.59 -12.37 2.08
C LEU A 229 -5.80 -10.86 1.93
N THR A 230 -4.84 -10.05 2.36
CA THR A 230 -4.83 -8.59 2.13
C THR A 230 -4.09 -8.25 0.83
N LYS A 231 -2.93 -8.89 0.57
CA LYS A 231 -2.09 -8.62 -0.59
C LYS A 231 -1.24 -9.84 -0.98
N GLN A 232 -1.31 -10.24 -2.24
CA GLN A 232 -0.78 -11.51 -2.75
C GLN A 232 0.76 -11.59 -2.83
N ASP A 233 1.49 -10.48 -2.65
CA ASP A 233 2.97 -10.45 -2.66
C ASP A 233 3.62 -10.83 -1.32
N LYS A 234 2.84 -11.12 -0.29
CA LYS A 234 3.30 -11.38 1.09
C LYS A 234 3.83 -12.79 1.40
N PRO A 235 3.74 -13.82 0.52
CA PRO A 235 4.41 -15.11 0.75
C PRO A 235 5.94 -15.00 0.97
N ALA A 236 6.58 -13.93 0.52
CA ALA A 236 7.98 -13.61 0.81
C ALA A 236 8.31 -13.56 2.33
N LEU A 237 7.30 -13.37 3.20
CA LEU A 237 7.45 -13.40 4.66
C LEU A 237 8.04 -14.72 5.16
N ILE A 238 7.78 -15.85 4.49
CA ILE A 238 8.35 -17.15 4.86
C ILE A 238 9.89 -17.09 4.88
N ALA A 239 10.47 -16.51 3.82
CA ALA A 239 11.92 -16.35 3.73
C ALA A 239 12.45 -15.39 4.80
N VAL A 240 11.70 -14.32 5.11
CA VAL A 240 12.05 -13.39 6.19
C VAL A 240 12.05 -14.08 7.55
N LEU A 241 11.06 -14.91 7.87
CA LEU A 241 10.99 -15.62 9.15
C LEU A 241 12.09 -16.68 9.27
N ALA A 242 12.38 -17.41 8.18
CA ALA A 242 13.49 -18.36 8.14
C ALA A 242 14.84 -17.64 8.37
N LEU A 243 15.01 -16.47 7.76
CA LEU A 243 16.21 -15.65 7.96
C LEU A 243 16.29 -15.08 9.38
N ALA A 244 15.17 -14.62 9.95
CA ALA A 244 15.10 -14.15 11.33
C ALA A 244 15.42 -15.27 12.33
N ASP A 245 14.92 -16.49 12.06
CA ASP A 245 15.26 -17.66 12.86
C ASP A 245 16.76 -17.93 12.80
N TYR A 246 17.33 -18.07 11.61
CA TYR A 246 18.75 -18.36 11.43
C TYR A 246 19.66 -17.32 12.05
N LEU A 247 19.44 -16.03 11.73
CA LEU A 247 20.35 -14.96 12.14
C LEU A 247 20.18 -14.54 13.62
N LEU A 248 18.93 -14.58 14.12
CA LEU A 248 18.60 -14.02 15.43
C LEU A 248 18.27 -15.11 16.45
N LEU A 249 17.26 -15.93 16.24
CA LEU A 249 16.80 -16.92 17.25
C LEU A 249 17.77 -18.09 17.39
N SER A 250 18.19 -18.68 16.28
CA SER A 250 19.09 -19.85 16.25
C SER A 250 20.57 -19.48 16.37
N LYS A 251 20.88 -18.16 16.43
CA LYS A 251 22.26 -17.65 16.59
C LYS A 251 23.26 -18.27 15.61
N LEU A 252 22.87 -18.35 14.33
CA LEU A 252 23.67 -18.89 13.21
C LEU A 252 23.90 -20.41 13.24
N ASP A 253 23.15 -21.13 14.05
CA ASP A 253 23.17 -22.59 14.07
C ASP A 253 21.98 -23.13 13.26
N TRP A 254 22.24 -23.58 12.01
CA TRP A 254 21.20 -24.10 11.12
C TRP A 254 20.47 -25.33 11.66
N ARG A 255 21.10 -26.11 12.56
CA ARG A 255 20.48 -27.30 13.20
C ARG A 255 19.34 -26.92 14.13
N ARG A 256 19.32 -25.69 14.64
CA ARG A 256 18.26 -25.18 15.51
C ARG A 256 17.01 -24.73 14.77
N LEU A 257 17.08 -24.51 13.45
CA LEU A 257 15.90 -24.16 12.64
C LEU A 257 14.77 -25.17 12.77
N GLY A 258 15.11 -26.45 12.97
CA GLY A 258 14.12 -27.52 13.21
C GLY A 258 13.27 -27.33 14.48
N ARG A 259 13.65 -26.44 15.41
CA ARG A 259 12.84 -26.15 16.62
C ARG A 259 11.51 -25.46 16.30
N ASN A 260 11.45 -24.72 15.21
CA ASN A 260 10.25 -23.99 14.76
C ASN A 260 9.56 -24.69 13.58
N TRP A 261 9.73 -26.02 13.41
CA TRP A 261 9.17 -26.77 12.29
C TRP A 261 7.66 -26.64 12.16
N GLN A 262 6.94 -26.41 13.28
CA GLN A 262 5.49 -26.20 13.30
C GLN A 262 5.11 -24.95 12.48
N VAL A 263 5.87 -23.84 12.62
CA VAL A 263 5.66 -22.62 11.86
C VAL A 263 5.88 -22.90 10.38
N TYR A 264 6.98 -23.56 10.03
CA TYR A 264 7.32 -23.82 8.62
C TYR A 264 6.33 -24.78 7.95
N SER A 265 5.86 -25.79 8.66
CA SER A 265 4.84 -26.72 8.12
C SER A 265 3.50 -26.02 7.88
N LEU A 266 3.04 -25.17 8.80
CA LEU A 266 1.81 -24.39 8.62
C LEU A 266 1.94 -23.39 7.46
N PHE A 267 3.11 -22.78 7.28
CA PHE A 267 3.35 -21.90 6.15
C PHE A 267 3.38 -22.64 4.81
N LEU A 268 4.00 -23.81 4.77
CA LEU A 268 4.01 -24.63 3.56
C LEU A 268 2.59 -24.99 3.15
N ILE A 269 1.79 -25.49 4.10
CA ILE A 269 0.38 -25.82 3.88
C ILE A 269 -0.41 -24.59 3.43
N GLY A 270 -0.26 -23.47 4.14
CA GLY A 270 -0.94 -22.20 3.81
C GLY A 270 -0.54 -21.66 2.44
N THR A 271 0.73 -21.82 2.05
CA THR A 271 1.22 -21.39 0.72
C THR A 271 0.63 -22.27 -0.39
N VAL A 272 0.59 -23.58 -0.19
CA VAL A 272 -0.01 -24.50 -1.18
C VAL A 272 -1.51 -24.20 -1.35
N ILE A 273 -2.24 -24.07 -0.24
CA ILE A 273 -3.67 -23.70 -0.28
C ILE A 273 -3.86 -22.32 -0.93
N GLY A 274 -3.07 -21.33 -0.53
CA GLY A 274 -3.15 -19.97 -1.06
C GLY A 274 -2.79 -19.89 -2.54
N TYR A 275 -1.87 -20.73 -3.02
CA TYR A 275 -1.54 -20.81 -4.44
C TYR A 275 -2.77 -21.21 -5.26
N PHE A 276 -3.42 -22.30 -4.93
CA PHE A 276 -4.58 -22.78 -5.68
C PHE A 276 -5.84 -21.91 -5.52
N LEU A 277 -6.07 -21.35 -4.34
CA LEU A 277 -7.29 -20.54 -4.11
C LEU A 277 -7.17 -19.09 -4.58
N VAL A 278 -5.95 -18.50 -4.55
CA VAL A 278 -5.78 -17.06 -4.74
C VAL A 278 -4.83 -16.75 -5.89
N ILE A 279 -3.67 -17.41 -5.97
CA ILE A 279 -2.61 -17.01 -6.91
C ILE A 279 -2.91 -17.52 -8.32
N GLU A 280 -3.21 -18.78 -8.50
CA GLU A 280 -3.47 -19.40 -9.80
C GLU A 280 -4.61 -18.72 -10.57
N PRO A 281 -5.81 -18.48 -10.00
CA PRO A 281 -6.87 -17.75 -10.70
C PRO A 281 -6.47 -16.36 -11.16
N HIS A 282 -5.63 -15.66 -10.37
CA HIS A 282 -5.16 -14.32 -10.70
C HIS A 282 -4.06 -14.31 -11.76
N LEU A 283 -3.16 -15.28 -11.77
CA LEU A 283 -2.14 -15.42 -12.81
C LEU A 283 -2.79 -15.70 -14.17
N ASN A 284 -3.78 -16.58 -14.21
CA ASN A 284 -4.54 -16.90 -15.41
C ASN A 284 -5.33 -15.69 -15.94
N ALA A 285 -5.84 -14.83 -15.08
CA ALA A 285 -6.51 -13.59 -15.46
C ALA A 285 -5.52 -12.49 -15.94
N ARG A 286 -4.32 -12.44 -15.37
CA ARG A 286 -3.28 -11.42 -15.68
C ARG A 286 -2.44 -11.77 -16.91
N SER A 287 -2.23 -13.04 -17.21
CA SER A 287 -1.46 -13.47 -18.39
C SER A 287 -2.05 -12.96 -19.72
N ALA A 288 -3.32 -12.54 -19.70
CA ALA A 288 -4.00 -11.93 -20.85
C ALA A 288 -3.79 -10.40 -20.98
N GLY A 289 -3.10 -9.71 -20.02
CA GLY A 289 -3.26 -8.26 -19.88
C GLY A 289 -2.03 -7.36 -19.93
N PHE A 290 -0.82 -7.80 -19.58
CA PHE A 290 0.27 -6.82 -19.38
C PHE A 290 1.28 -6.69 -20.52
N GLY A 291 1.31 -7.55 -21.52
CA GLY A 291 2.10 -7.38 -22.77
C GLY A 291 3.59 -7.02 -22.64
N LEU A 292 4.11 -6.84 -21.41
CA LEU A 292 5.50 -6.52 -21.14
C LEU A 292 6.29 -7.82 -20.98
N PRO A 293 7.35 -8.03 -21.79
CA PRO A 293 8.25 -9.14 -21.60
C PRO A 293 8.94 -9.07 -20.23
N TRP A 294 9.22 -10.23 -19.63
CA TRP A 294 9.82 -10.29 -18.30
C TRP A 294 11.28 -9.80 -18.27
N GLN A 295 12.03 -9.98 -19.37
CA GLN A 295 13.43 -9.60 -19.45
C GLN A 295 13.63 -8.07 -19.37
N PRO A 296 13.01 -7.23 -20.22
CA PRO A 296 13.07 -5.78 -20.08
C PRO A 296 12.63 -5.28 -18.70
N TYR A 297 11.60 -5.92 -18.12
CA TYR A 297 11.16 -5.59 -16.78
C TYR A 297 12.27 -5.86 -15.75
N LEU A 298 12.85 -7.06 -15.75
CA LEU A 298 13.94 -7.44 -14.83
C LEU A 298 15.17 -6.54 -14.99
N PHE A 299 15.61 -6.28 -16.24
CA PHE A 299 16.78 -5.44 -16.49
C PHE A 299 16.56 -4.02 -15.97
N THR A 300 15.35 -3.48 -16.15
CA THR A 300 14.97 -2.18 -15.58
C THR A 300 14.99 -2.21 -14.05
N GLN A 301 14.53 -3.30 -13.41
CA GLN A 301 14.54 -3.40 -11.95
C GLN A 301 15.95 -3.30 -11.35
N PHE A 302 17.01 -3.79 -12.02
CA PHE A 302 18.38 -3.69 -11.48
C PHE A 302 18.79 -2.25 -11.16
N ARG A 303 18.34 -1.28 -11.95
CA ARG A 303 18.59 0.15 -11.65
C ARG A 303 17.53 0.78 -10.75
N MET A 304 16.30 0.24 -10.72
CA MET A 304 15.25 0.76 -9.81
C MET A 304 15.61 0.56 -8.34
N TYR A 305 16.33 -0.49 -7.98
CA TYR A 305 16.82 -0.68 -6.61
C TYR A 305 17.67 0.51 -6.12
N PHE A 306 18.49 1.12 -6.98
CA PHE A 306 19.29 2.31 -6.61
C PHE A 306 18.42 3.55 -6.47
N MET A 307 17.46 3.73 -7.36
CA MET A 307 16.47 4.79 -7.22
C MET A 307 15.71 4.64 -5.90
N TYR A 308 15.28 3.45 -5.55
CA TYR A 308 14.60 3.18 -4.28
C TYR A 308 15.48 3.46 -3.05
N MET A 309 16.74 3.02 -3.05
CA MET A 309 17.69 3.33 -1.97
C MET A 309 17.92 4.85 -1.85
N ARG A 310 18.07 5.56 -2.97
CA ARG A 310 18.17 7.02 -2.97
C ARG A 310 16.92 7.67 -2.37
N LEU A 311 15.73 7.27 -2.80
CA LEU A 311 14.46 7.84 -2.32
C LEU A 311 14.23 7.60 -0.83
N MET A 312 14.68 6.46 -0.29
CA MET A 312 14.60 6.17 1.15
C MET A 312 15.59 6.98 1.97
N ALA A 313 16.80 7.21 1.43
CA ALA A 313 17.82 8.02 2.10
C ALA A 313 17.57 9.52 1.96
N LEU A 314 17.16 9.95 0.76
CA LEU A 314 16.94 11.34 0.35
C LEU A 314 15.58 11.42 -0.37
N PRO A 315 14.46 11.62 0.37
CA PRO A 315 13.11 11.57 -0.18
C PRO A 315 12.74 12.85 -0.94
N PHE A 316 13.58 13.24 -1.91
CA PHE A 316 13.33 14.35 -2.82
C PHE A 316 12.96 13.83 -4.22
N GLY A 317 12.10 14.58 -4.92
CA GLY A 317 11.62 14.19 -6.25
C GLY A 317 10.67 12.98 -6.20
N LEU A 318 9.89 12.85 -5.12
CA LEU A 318 8.81 11.89 -5.01
C LEU A 318 7.76 12.19 -6.09
N ASN A 319 7.28 11.12 -6.77
CA ASN A 319 6.39 11.26 -7.92
C ASN A 319 5.32 10.16 -7.92
N ALA A 320 4.10 10.51 -8.27
CA ALA A 320 3.02 9.54 -8.37
C ALA A 320 3.14 8.63 -9.60
N ASP A 321 3.85 9.10 -10.64
CA ASP A 321 3.98 8.38 -11.91
C ASP A 321 5.33 8.68 -12.59
N TYR A 322 6.34 7.89 -12.22
CA TYR A 322 7.71 8.05 -12.73
C TYR A 322 7.81 7.77 -14.23
N ASP A 323 8.48 8.64 -14.96
CA ASP A 323 8.88 8.39 -16.35
C ASP A 323 10.19 7.59 -16.39
N ILE A 324 10.08 6.31 -16.70
CA ILE A 324 11.20 5.36 -16.68
C ILE A 324 11.25 4.65 -18.02
N ALA A 325 12.31 4.90 -18.77
CA ALA A 325 12.58 4.16 -19.97
C ALA A 325 12.92 2.69 -19.65
N ALA A 326 12.31 1.75 -20.34
CA ALA A 326 12.61 0.32 -20.20
C ALA A 326 14.05 0.03 -20.66
N SER A 327 14.71 -0.91 -19.99
CA SER A 327 15.97 -1.49 -20.46
C SER A 327 15.65 -2.74 -21.27
N GLU A 328 15.67 -2.65 -22.59
CA GLU A 328 15.38 -3.77 -23.49
C GLU A 328 16.47 -4.85 -23.39
N THR A 329 17.71 -4.43 -23.14
CA THR A 329 18.85 -5.29 -22.91
C THR A 329 19.52 -5.00 -21.57
N LEU A 330 20.36 -5.92 -21.11
CA LEU A 330 21.13 -5.72 -19.88
C LEU A 330 22.11 -4.53 -19.95
N TRP A 331 22.53 -4.15 -21.17
CA TRP A 331 23.48 -3.06 -21.39
C TRP A 331 22.82 -1.68 -21.39
N ASP A 332 21.52 -1.61 -21.62
CA ASP A 332 20.78 -0.35 -21.67
C ASP A 332 20.78 0.33 -20.31
N HIS A 333 20.95 1.65 -20.33
CA HIS A 333 20.87 2.51 -19.16
C HIS A 333 21.73 2.02 -17.97
N PHE A 334 22.85 1.33 -18.23
CA PHE A 334 23.75 0.77 -17.22
C PHE A 334 23.11 -0.28 -16.29
N SER A 335 22.10 -1.03 -16.75
CA SER A 335 21.44 -2.08 -15.96
C SER A 335 22.42 -3.16 -15.47
N TRP A 336 23.46 -3.49 -16.27
CA TRP A 336 24.54 -4.41 -15.89
C TRP A 336 25.33 -3.96 -14.66
N LEU A 337 25.57 -2.63 -14.53
CA LEU A 337 26.23 -2.06 -13.35
C LEU A 337 25.33 -2.23 -12.12
N GLY A 338 24.01 -2.02 -12.30
CA GLY A 338 23.01 -2.30 -11.28
C GLY A 338 23.11 -3.75 -10.78
N LEU A 339 23.15 -4.70 -11.68
CA LEU A 339 23.29 -6.12 -11.32
C LEU A 339 24.59 -6.39 -10.54
N ILE A 340 25.75 -5.88 -11.00
CA ILE A 340 27.03 -6.07 -10.33
C ILE A 340 26.98 -5.55 -8.89
N VAL A 341 26.44 -4.34 -8.67
CA VAL A 341 26.36 -3.79 -7.32
C VAL A 341 25.39 -4.57 -6.44
N LEU A 342 24.24 -5.04 -6.98
CA LEU A 342 23.33 -5.91 -6.25
C LEU A 342 24.01 -7.23 -5.83
N LEU A 343 24.78 -7.84 -6.73
CA LEU A 343 25.56 -9.05 -6.42
C LEU A 343 26.65 -8.77 -5.37
N ALA A 344 27.31 -7.61 -5.42
CA ALA A 344 28.28 -7.19 -4.42
C ALA A 344 27.62 -6.97 -3.04
N ILE A 345 26.43 -6.35 -2.98
CA ILE A 345 25.66 -6.20 -1.73
C ILE A 345 25.27 -7.58 -1.19
N ALA A 346 24.80 -8.50 -2.03
CA ALA A 346 24.45 -9.85 -1.62
C ALA A 346 25.69 -10.61 -1.08
N ALA A 347 26.81 -10.56 -1.79
CA ALA A 347 28.07 -11.16 -1.37
C ALA A 347 28.57 -10.57 -0.03
N ALA A 348 28.52 -9.25 0.12
CA ALA A 348 28.86 -8.58 1.36
C ALA A 348 27.93 -9.00 2.52
N THR A 349 26.61 -9.07 2.26
CA THR A 349 25.62 -9.52 3.25
C THR A 349 25.91 -10.96 3.69
N ILE A 350 26.24 -11.85 2.76
CA ILE A 350 26.63 -13.24 3.04
C ILE A 350 27.97 -13.27 3.79
N TYR A 351 28.97 -12.47 3.41
CA TYR A 351 30.27 -12.45 4.06
C TYR A 351 30.19 -11.94 5.50
N PHE A 352 29.43 -10.87 5.73
CA PHE A 352 29.36 -10.21 7.05
C PHE A 352 28.26 -10.76 7.98
N HIS A 353 27.42 -11.72 7.56
CA HIS A 353 26.25 -12.16 8.34
C HIS A 353 26.61 -12.63 9.76
N ARG A 354 27.80 -13.23 9.97
CA ARG A 354 28.25 -13.66 11.29
C ARG A 354 28.74 -12.51 12.18
N ARG A 355 29.24 -11.42 11.58
CA ARG A 355 29.78 -10.27 12.33
C ARG A 355 28.73 -9.22 12.64
N THR A 356 27.74 -9.09 11.75
CA THR A 356 26.67 -8.06 11.84
C THR A 356 25.31 -8.64 11.47
N PRO A 357 24.80 -9.65 12.19
CA PRO A 357 23.60 -10.38 11.81
C PRO A 357 22.37 -9.48 11.65
N LEU A 358 22.22 -8.46 12.49
CA LEU A 358 21.08 -7.56 12.46
C LEU A 358 21.11 -6.59 11.25
N ILE A 359 22.30 -6.13 10.85
CA ILE A 359 22.48 -5.31 9.63
C ILE A 359 22.15 -6.16 8.40
N CYS A 360 22.69 -7.38 8.35
CA CYS A 360 22.45 -8.31 7.25
C CYS A 360 20.98 -8.74 7.18
N PHE A 361 20.32 -8.93 8.31
CA PHE A 361 18.88 -9.18 8.37
C PHE A 361 18.09 -8.01 7.77
N GLY A 362 18.41 -6.77 8.15
CA GLY A 362 17.71 -5.59 7.62
C GLY A 362 17.89 -5.42 6.11
N ILE A 363 19.11 -5.63 5.59
CA ILE A 363 19.40 -5.58 4.15
C ILE A 363 18.63 -6.68 3.41
N ALA A 364 18.71 -7.92 3.89
CA ALA A 364 18.02 -9.05 3.27
C ALA A 364 16.50 -8.91 3.37
N PHE A 365 15.96 -8.40 4.48
CA PHE A 365 14.54 -8.07 4.61
C PHE A 365 14.08 -7.13 3.50
N PHE A 366 14.82 -6.05 3.24
CA PHE A 366 14.52 -5.11 2.16
C PHE A 366 14.40 -5.81 0.81
N PHE A 367 15.42 -6.59 0.43
CA PHE A 367 15.40 -7.27 -0.87
C PHE A 367 14.33 -8.35 -0.96
N ILE A 368 14.15 -9.16 0.08
CA ILE A 368 13.15 -10.24 0.09
C ILE A 368 11.74 -9.69 -0.03
N MET A 369 11.42 -8.61 0.72
CA MET A 369 10.07 -8.04 0.69
C MET A 369 9.78 -7.24 -0.57
N LEU A 370 10.80 -6.73 -1.26
CA LEU A 370 10.66 -6.01 -2.52
C LEU A 370 10.65 -6.95 -3.74
N ALA A 371 11.29 -8.11 -3.65
CA ALA A 371 11.46 -9.06 -4.76
C ALA A 371 10.16 -9.45 -5.49
N PRO A 372 9.01 -9.74 -4.84
CA PRO A 372 7.80 -10.13 -5.54
C PRO A 372 7.27 -9.09 -6.54
N THR A 373 7.56 -7.79 -6.30
CA THR A 373 7.10 -6.68 -7.13
C THR A 373 8.19 -6.03 -7.97
N SER A 374 9.45 -6.41 -7.76
CA SER A 374 10.62 -5.80 -8.39
C SER A 374 11.66 -6.84 -8.83
N SER A 375 11.20 -7.90 -9.52
CA SER A 375 12.05 -8.96 -10.09
C SER A 375 11.62 -9.32 -11.52
N PHE A 376 11.26 -10.58 -11.73
CA PHE A 376 10.90 -11.11 -13.07
C PHE A 376 9.39 -11.11 -13.36
N LEU A 377 8.54 -10.76 -12.40
CA LEU A 377 7.08 -10.66 -12.61
C LEU A 377 6.73 -9.26 -13.11
N PRO A 378 6.37 -9.08 -14.40
CA PRO A 378 6.07 -7.76 -14.93
C PRO A 378 4.83 -7.16 -14.27
N ILE A 379 4.96 -5.89 -13.89
CA ILE A 379 3.86 -5.06 -13.41
C ILE A 379 3.84 -3.80 -14.28
N ALA A 380 2.66 -3.21 -14.49
CA ALA A 380 2.47 -2.08 -15.40
C ALA A 380 3.45 -0.92 -15.19
N ASP A 381 3.79 -0.63 -13.93
CA ASP A 381 4.73 0.43 -13.59
C ASP A 381 6.08 -0.15 -13.17
N PHE A 382 7.19 0.40 -13.68
CA PHE A 382 8.54 -0.02 -13.28
C PHE A 382 8.85 0.36 -11.83
N ALA A 383 8.35 1.50 -11.35
CA ALA A 383 8.56 1.98 -9.99
C ALA A 383 7.31 2.65 -9.42
N ASN A 384 7.09 2.42 -8.12
CA ASN A 384 6.06 3.05 -7.28
C ASN A 384 6.61 3.19 -5.86
N GLU A 385 6.37 4.32 -5.21
CA GLU A 385 6.83 4.59 -3.83
C GLU A 385 6.19 3.62 -2.82
N ARG A 386 4.92 3.29 -2.99
CA ARG A 386 4.18 2.36 -2.11
C ARG A 386 4.83 0.99 -1.95
N ARG A 387 5.63 0.52 -2.92
CA ARG A 387 6.37 -0.75 -2.81
C ARG A 387 7.42 -0.71 -1.71
N LEU A 388 7.88 0.49 -1.32
CA LEU A 388 8.92 0.70 -0.31
C LEU A 388 8.36 0.74 1.11
N TYR A 389 7.04 0.72 1.28
CA TYR A 389 6.39 0.89 2.58
C TYR A 389 6.92 -0.09 3.64
N LEU A 390 6.80 -1.38 3.40
CA LEU A 390 7.29 -2.41 4.31
C LEU A 390 8.81 -2.59 4.24
N PRO A 391 9.48 -2.61 3.05
CA PRO A 391 10.94 -2.70 2.95
C PRO A 391 11.71 -1.62 3.72
N MET A 392 11.12 -0.42 3.91
CA MET A 392 11.71 0.67 4.69
C MET A 392 12.10 0.25 6.12
N PHE A 393 11.33 -0.62 6.75
CA PHE A 393 11.67 -1.17 8.07
C PHE A 393 13.04 -1.85 8.06
N GLY A 394 13.32 -2.68 7.05
CA GLY A 394 14.61 -3.36 6.91
C GLY A 394 15.78 -2.38 6.76
N ILE A 395 15.62 -1.36 5.91
CA ILE A 395 16.66 -0.33 5.70
C ILE A 395 16.89 0.49 6.97
N LEU A 396 15.84 0.91 7.67
CA LEU A 396 15.96 1.64 8.94
C LEU A 396 16.68 0.79 10.00
N LEU A 397 16.32 -0.50 10.09
CA LEU A 397 16.97 -1.43 10.99
C LEU A 397 18.47 -1.54 10.70
N ALA A 398 18.85 -1.73 9.43
CA ALA A 398 20.24 -1.84 9.01
C ALA A 398 21.00 -0.52 9.20
N ALA A 399 20.44 0.60 8.72
CA ALA A 399 21.10 1.91 8.76
C ALA A 399 21.31 2.42 10.19
N CYS A 400 20.27 2.39 11.04
CA CYS A 400 20.42 2.80 12.45
C CYS A 400 21.42 1.92 13.19
N THR A 401 21.41 0.59 12.94
CA THR A 401 22.39 -0.32 13.55
C THR A 401 23.81 -0.01 13.06
N ALA A 402 24.01 0.22 11.76
CA ALA A 402 25.30 0.55 11.18
C ALA A 402 25.85 1.89 11.70
N ILE A 403 25.02 2.95 11.71
CA ILE A 403 25.40 4.27 12.21
C ILE A 403 25.86 4.16 13.67
N PHE A 404 25.07 3.54 14.53
CA PHE A 404 25.42 3.46 15.95
C PHE A 404 26.58 2.50 16.25
N ARG A 405 26.82 1.51 15.39
CA ARG A 405 27.96 0.60 15.49
C ARG A 405 29.28 1.26 15.08
N TYR A 406 29.29 1.95 13.95
CA TYR A 406 30.50 2.43 13.30
C TYR A 406 30.82 3.89 13.61
N VAL A 407 29.83 4.77 13.60
CA VAL A 407 30.00 6.20 13.91
C VAL A 407 30.07 6.44 15.41
N ARG A 408 29.30 5.68 16.21
CA ARG A 408 29.26 5.76 17.68
C ARG A 408 29.09 7.19 18.20
N PRO A 409 28.12 7.95 17.74
CA PRO A 409 27.97 9.35 18.11
C PRO A 409 27.79 9.53 19.61
N ASP A 410 28.12 10.72 20.11
CA ASP A 410 27.70 11.13 21.45
C ASP A 410 26.17 11.09 21.54
N PRO A 411 25.55 10.60 22.65
CA PRO A 411 24.11 10.51 22.78
C PRO A 411 23.36 11.82 22.55
N ARG A 412 23.92 12.96 22.99
CA ARG A 412 23.30 14.28 22.79
C ARG A 412 23.30 14.65 21.31
N LYS A 413 24.42 14.41 20.61
CA LYS A 413 24.52 14.64 19.16
C LYS A 413 23.62 13.69 18.39
N ALA A 414 23.48 12.43 18.82
CA ALA A 414 22.57 11.45 18.20
C ALA A 414 21.10 11.90 18.34
N TRP A 415 20.66 12.36 19.51
CA TRP A 415 19.34 12.93 19.71
C TRP A 415 19.12 14.20 18.88
N ALA A 416 20.06 15.12 18.88
CA ALA A 416 19.97 16.36 18.10
C ALA A 416 19.86 16.06 16.60
N GLY A 417 20.69 15.14 16.07
CA GLY A 417 20.61 14.71 14.68
C GLY A 417 19.26 14.05 14.34
N LEU A 418 18.76 13.19 15.24
CA LEU A 418 17.45 12.55 15.06
C LEU A 418 16.32 13.61 15.00
N VAL A 419 16.34 14.60 15.91
CA VAL A 419 15.33 15.68 15.93
C VAL A 419 15.36 16.47 14.62
N VAL A 420 16.55 16.82 14.11
CA VAL A 420 16.70 17.53 12.84
C VAL A 420 16.12 16.71 11.68
N VAL A 421 16.48 15.44 11.58
CA VAL A 421 15.97 14.55 10.52
C VAL A 421 14.44 14.41 10.63
N LEU A 422 13.92 14.22 11.84
CA LEU A 422 12.47 14.12 12.05
C LEU A 422 11.74 15.41 11.68
N ALA A 423 12.30 16.59 11.99
CA ALA A 423 11.72 17.87 11.60
C ALA A 423 11.64 18.01 10.07
N VAL A 424 12.75 17.72 9.37
CA VAL A 424 12.80 17.76 7.89
C VAL A 424 11.82 16.76 7.28
N TYR A 425 11.81 15.52 7.79
CA TYR A 425 10.91 14.47 7.30
C TYR A 425 9.44 14.83 7.55
N SER A 426 9.11 15.32 8.75
CA SER A 426 7.73 15.70 9.09
C SER A 426 7.20 16.81 8.19
N VAL A 427 8.01 17.84 7.92
CA VAL A 427 7.64 18.91 6.99
C VAL A 427 7.46 18.35 5.57
N GLY A 428 8.41 17.55 5.09
CA GLY A 428 8.31 16.93 3.77
C GLY A 428 7.10 16.02 3.62
N THR A 429 6.77 15.22 4.65
CA THR A 429 5.61 14.34 4.68
C THR A 429 4.30 15.14 4.68
N TYR A 430 4.21 16.20 5.50
CA TYR A 430 3.04 17.07 5.53
C TYR A 430 2.79 17.73 4.17
N GLN A 431 3.84 18.30 3.55
CA GLN A 431 3.75 18.91 2.22
C GLN A 431 3.37 17.88 1.14
N ARG A 432 4.00 16.69 1.16
CA ARG A 432 3.69 15.64 0.20
C ARG A 432 2.27 15.09 0.39
N SER A 433 1.79 14.98 1.62
CA SER A 433 0.40 14.60 1.92
C SER A 433 -0.60 15.62 1.38
N ALA A 434 -0.28 16.92 1.44
CA ALA A 434 -1.09 17.98 0.86
C ALA A 434 -1.15 17.88 -0.68
N VAL A 435 -0.08 17.46 -1.34
CA VAL A 435 -0.08 17.17 -2.80
C VAL A 435 -1.06 16.05 -3.13
N TRP A 436 -1.10 14.98 -2.32
CA TRP A 436 -2.00 13.84 -2.52
C TRP A 436 -3.47 14.13 -2.15
N SER A 437 -3.76 15.18 -1.39
CA SER A 437 -5.12 15.52 -0.98
C SER A 437 -5.99 16.11 -2.09
N ASN A 438 -5.38 16.69 -3.12
CA ASN A 438 -6.10 17.34 -4.22
C ASN A 438 -5.68 16.71 -5.57
N PRO A 439 -6.63 16.20 -6.36
CA PRO A 439 -6.33 15.59 -7.66
C PRO A 439 -5.60 16.53 -8.63
N ILE A 440 -5.93 17.83 -8.64
CA ILE A 440 -5.25 18.80 -9.50
C ILE A 440 -3.79 18.98 -9.06
N SER A 441 -3.53 19.19 -7.75
CA SER A 441 -2.17 19.35 -7.24
C SER A 441 -1.31 18.11 -7.47
N LEU A 442 -1.89 16.91 -7.33
CA LEU A 442 -1.19 15.65 -7.59
C LEU A 442 -0.70 15.55 -9.04
N TRP A 443 -1.61 15.84 -9.98
CA TRP A 443 -1.25 15.71 -11.39
C TRP A 443 -0.39 16.85 -11.91
N LEU A 444 -0.53 18.07 -11.37
CA LEU A 444 0.40 19.19 -11.66
C LEU A 444 1.82 18.84 -11.19
N ASP A 445 1.97 18.36 -9.94
CA ASP A 445 3.26 17.90 -9.42
C ASP A 445 3.85 16.77 -10.28
N THR A 446 2.99 15.89 -10.79
CA THR A 446 3.42 14.73 -11.59
C THR A 446 3.85 15.14 -13.00
N VAL A 447 3.12 16.01 -13.69
CA VAL A 447 3.52 16.47 -15.03
C VAL A 447 4.78 17.35 -15.00
N GLU A 448 5.00 18.10 -13.92
CA GLU A 448 6.24 18.85 -13.72
C GLU A 448 7.46 17.92 -13.62
N LYS A 449 7.31 16.76 -12.97
CA LYS A 449 8.39 15.79 -12.76
C LYS A 449 8.54 14.76 -13.87
N SER A 450 7.48 14.51 -14.62
CA SER A 450 7.41 13.55 -15.73
C SER A 450 6.75 14.20 -16.96
N PRO A 451 7.32 15.28 -17.53
CA PRO A 451 6.67 16.04 -18.59
C PRO A 451 6.52 15.27 -19.90
N GLU A 452 7.42 14.32 -20.17
CA GLU A 452 7.40 13.52 -21.39
C GLU A 452 6.48 12.30 -21.33
N LYS A 453 5.88 12.03 -20.16
CA LYS A 453 4.94 10.92 -19.98
C LYS A 453 3.50 11.36 -20.27
N ALA A 454 2.83 10.69 -21.20
CA ALA A 454 1.47 11.05 -21.61
C ALA A 454 0.41 10.85 -20.50
N ARG A 455 0.54 9.76 -19.71
CA ARG A 455 -0.46 9.36 -18.71
C ARG A 455 -0.78 10.45 -17.67
N PRO A 456 0.20 11.16 -17.07
CA PRO A 456 -0.09 12.26 -16.15
C PRO A 456 -0.91 13.39 -16.79
N TRP A 457 -0.59 13.78 -18.04
CA TRP A 457 -1.34 14.79 -18.77
C TRP A 457 -2.79 14.37 -19.06
N ILE A 458 -2.99 13.08 -19.38
CA ILE A 458 -4.34 12.52 -19.60
C ILE A 458 -5.17 12.63 -18.32
N TRP A 459 -4.61 12.28 -17.18
CA TRP A 459 -5.29 12.37 -15.89
C TRP A 459 -5.53 13.81 -15.44
N LEU A 460 -4.55 14.70 -15.62
CA LEU A 460 -4.70 16.13 -15.34
C LEU A 460 -5.86 16.73 -16.16
N GLY A 461 -5.89 16.45 -17.45
CA GLY A 461 -6.97 16.88 -18.31
C GLY A 461 -8.33 16.32 -17.89
N LYS A 462 -8.39 15.03 -17.45
CA LYS A 462 -9.61 14.44 -16.92
C LYS A 462 -10.10 15.18 -15.67
N VAL A 463 -9.22 15.46 -14.72
CA VAL A 463 -9.58 16.17 -13.49
C VAL A 463 -10.04 17.60 -13.80
N TYR A 464 -9.38 18.30 -14.70
CA TYR A 464 -9.83 19.62 -15.15
C TYR A 464 -11.22 19.57 -15.79
N ASN A 465 -11.48 18.57 -16.63
CA ASN A 465 -12.80 18.41 -17.27
C ASN A 465 -13.89 18.09 -16.24
N ASP A 466 -13.61 17.23 -15.26
CA ASP A 466 -14.54 16.83 -14.19
C ASP A 466 -14.85 18.01 -13.23
N THR A 467 -13.99 19.03 -13.19
CA THR A 467 -14.16 20.27 -12.42
C THR A 467 -14.65 21.44 -13.30
N ASN A 468 -15.15 21.18 -14.51
CA ASN A 468 -15.65 22.16 -15.50
C ASN A 468 -14.59 23.15 -16.01
N LEU A 469 -13.32 22.87 -15.86
CA LEU A 469 -12.18 23.64 -16.39
C LEU A 469 -11.82 23.12 -17.80
N HIS A 470 -12.79 23.17 -18.73
CA HIS A 470 -12.68 22.50 -20.03
C HIS A 470 -11.52 23.02 -20.91
N THR A 471 -11.22 24.33 -20.86
CA THR A 471 -10.08 24.91 -21.61
C THR A 471 -8.74 24.36 -21.10
N GLN A 472 -8.56 24.30 -19.77
CA GLN A 472 -7.36 23.70 -19.16
C GLN A 472 -7.28 22.20 -19.48
N ALA A 473 -8.41 21.49 -19.51
CA ALA A 473 -8.46 20.09 -19.91
C ALA A 473 -7.95 19.88 -21.34
N ILE A 474 -8.41 20.69 -22.28
CA ILE A 474 -7.94 20.65 -23.68
C ILE A 474 -6.44 20.88 -23.75
N ASN A 475 -5.92 21.92 -23.08
CA ASN A 475 -4.49 22.24 -23.08
C ASN A 475 -3.66 21.06 -22.53
N ALA A 476 -4.10 20.45 -21.43
CA ALA A 476 -3.41 19.30 -20.85
C ALA A 476 -3.46 18.08 -21.80
N TRP A 477 -4.58 17.81 -22.44
CA TRP A 477 -4.67 16.69 -23.38
C TRP A 477 -3.91 16.95 -24.70
N VAL A 478 -3.86 18.18 -25.18
CA VAL A 478 -3.03 18.56 -26.34
C VAL A 478 -1.55 18.36 -26.00
N GLU A 479 -1.12 18.74 -24.80
CA GLU A 479 0.25 18.48 -24.36
C GLU A 479 0.52 16.99 -24.26
N GLY A 480 -0.37 16.23 -23.61
CA GLY A 480 -0.26 14.76 -23.52
C GLY A 480 -0.21 14.06 -24.89
N ALA A 481 -0.91 14.61 -25.90
CA ALA A 481 -0.90 14.05 -27.26
C ALA A 481 0.49 14.06 -27.92
N LYS A 482 1.38 14.97 -27.53
CA LYS A 482 2.75 15.02 -28.06
C LYS A 482 3.58 13.82 -27.64
N HIS A 483 3.24 13.22 -26.48
CA HIS A 483 4.02 12.16 -25.84
C HIS A 483 3.39 10.76 -26.01
N VAL A 484 2.20 10.67 -26.62
CA VAL A 484 1.55 9.40 -26.88
C VAL A 484 2.08 8.74 -28.15
N LYS A 485 2.34 7.44 -28.08
CA LYS A 485 2.64 6.66 -29.28
C LYS A 485 1.45 6.71 -30.25
N LYS A 486 1.67 7.25 -31.44
CA LYS A 486 0.63 7.37 -32.46
C LYS A 486 -0.05 6.01 -32.69
N ARG A 487 -1.38 6.04 -32.84
CA ARG A 487 -2.25 4.86 -33.03
C ARG A 487 -2.21 3.85 -31.87
N SER A 488 -1.80 4.26 -30.69
CA SER A 488 -1.92 3.44 -29.47
C SER A 488 -3.34 3.49 -28.89
N GLY A 489 -3.63 2.57 -27.96
CA GLY A 489 -4.89 2.63 -27.20
C GLY A 489 -5.03 3.90 -26.37
N GLU A 490 -3.91 4.41 -25.82
CA GLU A 490 -3.88 5.68 -25.07
C GLU A 490 -4.20 6.89 -25.95
N HIS A 491 -3.67 6.90 -27.19
CA HIS A 491 -3.99 7.94 -28.16
C HIS A 491 -5.49 7.98 -28.49
N ALA A 492 -6.12 6.82 -28.67
CA ALA A 492 -7.57 6.76 -28.89
C ALA A 492 -8.37 7.30 -27.69
N HIS A 493 -7.97 6.97 -26.45
CA HIS A 493 -8.61 7.54 -25.24
C HIS A 493 -8.42 9.05 -25.15
N LEU A 494 -7.24 9.56 -25.46
CA LEU A 494 -6.97 10.98 -25.43
C LEU A 494 -7.83 11.75 -26.44
N LEU A 495 -7.94 11.25 -27.68
CA LEU A 495 -8.82 11.85 -28.69
C LEU A 495 -10.27 11.83 -28.27
N ASN A 496 -10.76 10.74 -27.68
CA ASN A 496 -12.11 10.71 -27.12
C ASN A 496 -12.31 11.76 -26.00
N ASN A 497 -11.32 11.96 -25.16
CA ASN A 497 -11.39 12.96 -24.08
C ASN A 497 -11.35 14.40 -24.62
N LEU A 498 -10.57 14.67 -25.67
CA LEU A 498 -10.61 15.93 -26.40
C LEU A 498 -12.01 16.18 -26.98
N GLY A 499 -12.59 15.16 -27.63
CA GLY A 499 -13.96 15.23 -28.11
C GLY A 499 -14.96 15.57 -27.01
N LEU A 500 -14.81 14.98 -25.81
CA LEU A 500 -15.68 15.26 -24.66
C LEU A 500 -15.56 16.72 -24.20
N ALA A 501 -14.36 17.28 -24.12
CA ALA A 501 -14.17 18.67 -23.72
C ALA A 501 -14.73 19.66 -24.74
N PHE A 502 -14.53 19.41 -26.04
CA PHE A 502 -15.13 20.25 -27.08
C PHE A 502 -16.67 20.16 -27.05
N ALA A 503 -17.22 18.98 -26.81
CA ALA A 503 -18.67 18.83 -26.65
C ALA A 503 -19.20 19.62 -25.43
N ASN A 504 -18.48 19.65 -24.32
CA ASN A 504 -18.82 20.42 -23.12
C ASN A 504 -18.71 21.94 -23.34
N LEU A 505 -17.80 22.39 -24.19
CA LEU A 505 -17.69 23.78 -24.64
C LEU A 505 -18.75 24.17 -25.70
N GLY A 506 -19.56 23.20 -26.17
CA GLY A 506 -20.59 23.43 -27.18
C GLY A 506 -20.11 23.26 -28.62
N ASP A 507 -18.83 23.04 -28.87
CA ASP A 507 -18.26 22.81 -30.20
C ASP A 507 -18.44 21.34 -30.62
N ARG A 508 -19.64 21.03 -31.06
CA ARG A 508 -20.07 19.66 -31.37
C ARG A 508 -19.45 19.13 -32.65
N GLU A 509 -19.12 19.99 -33.61
CA GLU A 509 -18.43 19.62 -34.85
C GLU A 509 -17.04 19.09 -34.56
N ARG A 510 -16.21 19.83 -33.82
CA ARG A 510 -14.88 19.34 -33.42
C ARG A 510 -14.98 18.11 -32.53
N ALA A 511 -15.97 18.03 -31.63
CA ALA A 511 -16.17 16.83 -30.84
C ALA A 511 -16.41 15.57 -31.71
N ILE A 512 -17.27 15.68 -32.74
CA ILE A 512 -17.55 14.60 -33.68
C ILE A 512 -16.27 14.18 -34.42
N GLU A 513 -15.46 15.14 -34.86
CA GLU A 513 -14.21 14.86 -35.54
C GLU A 513 -13.24 14.05 -34.65
N TYR A 514 -13.02 14.47 -33.41
CA TYR A 514 -12.15 13.77 -32.47
C TYR A 514 -12.69 12.37 -32.09
N TYR A 515 -14.01 12.21 -31.92
CA TYR A 515 -14.61 10.89 -31.67
C TYR A 515 -14.43 9.94 -32.84
N ASN A 516 -14.55 10.43 -34.08
CA ASN A 516 -14.31 9.62 -35.28
C ASN A 516 -12.85 9.18 -35.35
N GLN A 517 -11.89 10.10 -35.14
CA GLN A 517 -10.46 9.75 -35.10
C GLN A 517 -10.17 8.70 -33.99
N ALA A 518 -10.80 8.79 -32.84
CA ALA A 518 -10.68 7.81 -31.76
C ALA A 518 -11.25 6.43 -32.17
N LEU A 519 -12.38 6.43 -32.88
CA LEU A 519 -13.05 5.21 -33.36
C LEU A 519 -12.33 4.55 -34.54
N ASP A 520 -11.62 5.31 -35.37
CA ASP A 520 -10.74 4.76 -36.42
C ASP A 520 -9.61 3.91 -35.83
N MET A 521 -9.13 4.26 -34.64
CA MET A 521 -8.13 3.50 -33.89
C MET A 521 -8.73 2.34 -33.10
N ARG A 522 -9.96 2.51 -32.56
CA ARG A 522 -10.66 1.53 -31.73
C ARG A 522 -12.12 1.38 -32.15
N PRO A 523 -12.42 0.71 -33.27
CA PRO A 523 -13.78 0.59 -33.81
C PRO A 523 -14.80 -0.05 -32.86
N GLY A 524 -14.34 -0.93 -31.94
CA GLY A 524 -15.16 -1.60 -30.93
C GLY A 524 -15.36 -0.81 -29.64
N ALA A 525 -14.90 0.43 -29.53
CA ALA A 525 -15.02 1.24 -28.32
C ALA A 525 -16.47 1.78 -28.17
N SER A 526 -17.32 1.00 -27.48
CA SER A 526 -18.75 1.32 -27.31
C SER A 526 -18.96 2.68 -26.63
N GLN A 527 -18.12 3.06 -25.65
CA GLN A 527 -18.23 4.34 -24.97
C GLN A 527 -17.92 5.53 -25.91
N PHE A 528 -16.88 5.42 -26.74
CA PHE A 528 -16.53 6.47 -27.71
C PHE A 528 -17.68 6.69 -28.69
N ARG A 529 -18.27 5.58 -29.13
CA ARG A 529 -19.42 5.63 -30.05
C ARG A 529 -20.69 6.21 -29.41
N ALA A 530 -20.90 5.97 -28.11
CA ALA A 530 -21.99 6.60 -27.36
C ALA A 530 -21.76 8.12 -27.21
N ASN A 531 -20.53 8.56 -26.99
CA ASN A 531 -20.19 9.98 -26.92
C ASN A 531 -20.41 10.65 -28.29
N LEU A 532 -19.98 10.00 -29.38
CA LEU A 532 -20.26 10.45 -30.75
C LEU A 532 -21.77 10.58 -30.99
N ALA A 533 -22.55 9.59 -30.59
CA ALA A 533 -24.00 9.59 -30.75
C ALA A 533 -24.66 10.82 -30.06
N ILE A 534 -24.26 11.12 -28.82
CA ILE A 534 -24.73 12.29 -28.08
C ILE A 534 -24.40 13.58 -28.84
N ALA A 535 -23.16 13.72 -29.32
CA ALA A 535 -22.75 14.92 -30.05
C ALA A 535 -23.56 15.11 -31.35
N GLN A 536 -23.79 14.01 -32.11
CA GLN A 536 -24.60 14.00 -33.32
C GLN A 536 -26.06 14.40 -33.02
N LEU A 537 -26.69 13.78 -32.00
CA LEU A 537 -28.06 14.10 -31.59
C LEU A 537 -28.22 15.56 -31.15
N ARG A 538 -27.23 16.10 -30.41
CA ARG A 538 -27.27 17.49 -29.96
C ARG A 538 -26.95 18.50 -31.07
N LEU A 539 -26.36 18.03 -32.17
CA LEU A 539 -26.18 18.84 -33.38
C LEU A 539 -27.38 18.79 -34.32
N GLY A 540 -28.44 17.98 -33.99
CA GLY A 540 -29.61 17.78 -34.83
C GLY A 540 -29.47 16.68 -35.87
N ARG A 541 -28.38 15.92 -35.88
CA ARG A 541 -28.16 14.78 -36.79
C ARG A 541 -28.81 13.52 -36.19
N GLU A 542 -30.15 13.49 -36.14
CA GLU A 542 -30.85 12.47 -35.37
C GLU A 542 -30.65 11.05 -35.88
N GLU A 543 -30.76 10.82 -37.18
CA GLU A 543 -30.59 9.48 -37.78
C GLU A 543 -29.19 8.92 -37.52
N GLU A 544 -28.14 9.74 -37.73
CA GLU A 544 -26.76 9.35 -37.48
C GLU A 544 -26.54 9.04 -35.99
N GLY A 545 -27.09 9.86 -35.10
CA GLY A 545 -26.93 9.70 -33.66
C GLY A 545 -27.55 8.40 -33.14
N TRP A 546 -28.77 8.10 -33.53
CA TRP A 546 -29.45 6.85 -33.14
C TRP A 546 -28.73 5.62 -33.71
N LYS A 547 -28.30 5.66 -34.97
CA LYS A 547 -27.47 4.59 -35.58
C LYS A 547 -26.16 4.38 -34.85
N SER A 548 -25.53 5.46 -34.38
CA SER A 548 -24.32 5.38 -33.56
C SER A 548 -24.61 4.74 -32.19
N PHE A 549 -25.70 5.05 -31.52
CA PHE A 549 -26.12 4.39 -30.29
C PHE A 549 -26.45 2.91 -30.46
N GLU A 550 -27.10 2.51 -31.54
CA GLU A 550 -27.39 1.11 -31.84
C GLU A 550 -26.11 0.31 -32.01
N ARG A 551 -25.15 0.83 -32.76
CA ARG A 551 -23.82 0.21 -32.88
C ARG A 551 -23.07 0.17 -31.54
N ALA A 552 -23.15 1.24 -30.72
CA ALA A 552 -22.55 1.25 -29.39
C ALA A 552 -23.14 0.13 -28.52
N ALA A 553 -24.45 -0.07 -28.56
CA ALA A 553 -25.16 -1.09 -27.78
C ALA A 553 -24.77 -2.53 -28.18
N GLN A 554 -24.49 -2.78 -29.49
CA GLN A 554 -24.01 -4.08 -29.98
C GLN A 554 -22.65 -4.47 -29.35
N PHE A 555 -21.76 -3.51 -29.16
CA PHE A 555 -20.43 -3.73 -28.55
C PHE A 555 -20.44 -3.64 -27.03
N ALA A 556 -21.53 -3.18 -26.42
CA ALA A 556 -21.65 -2.92 -24.99
C ALA A 556 -22.09 -4.13 -24.15
N ARG A 557 -21.65 -5.37 -24.47
CA ARG A 557 -22.14 -6.63 -23.89
C ARG A 557 -22.26 -6.65 -22.35
N ARG A 558 -21.42 -5.91 -21.62
CA ARG A 558 -21.41 -5.81 -20.14
C ARG A 558 -21.08 -4.38 -19.65
N ARG A 559 -21.43 -3.33 -20.38
CA ARG A 559 -21.10 -1.94 -20.04
C ARG A 559 -22.39 -1.13 -19.82
N PRO A 560 -22.79 -0.90 -18.55
CA PRO A 560 -24.02 -0.17 -18.22
C PRO A 560 -24.02 1.27 -18.72
N GLY A 561 -22.85 1.90 -18.83
CA GLY A 561 -22.71 3.31 -19.23
C GLY A 561 -23.35 3.66 -20.56
N VAL A 562 -23.27 2.79 -21.58
CA VAL A 562 -23.89 3.03 -22.90
C VAL A 562 -25.41 3.06 -22.79
N PHE A 563 -26.00 2.11 -22.07
CA PHE A 563 -27.46 2.06 -21.86
C PHE A 563 -27.96 3.22 -21.00
N ARG A 564 -27.18 3.61 -19.98
CA ARG A 564 -27.46 4.80 -19.19
C ARG A 564 -27.52 6.07 -20.06
N LEU A 565 -26.49 6.29 -20.89
CA LEU A 565 -26.42 7.46 -21.76
C LEU A 565 -27.55 7.48 -22.80
N ARG A 566 -27.83 6.34 -23.46
CA ARG A 566 -28.91 6.24 -24.44
C ARG A 566 -30.29 6.43 -23.78
N GLY A 567 -30.50 5.84 -22.61
CA GLY A 567 -31.69 6.03 -21.81
C GLY A 567 -31.95 7.49 -21.41
N GLN A 568 -30.89 8.22 -21.07
CA GLN A 568 -30.96 9.66 -20.78
C GLN A 568 -31.39 10.47 -22.03
N GLU A 569 -30.82 10.16 -23.19
CA GLU A 569 -31.21 10.82 -24.44
C GLU A 569 -32.65 10.47 -24.87
N TYR A 570 -33.12 9.23 -24.66
CA TYR A 570 -34.52 8.86 -24.85
C TYR A 570 -35.44 9.65 -23.91
N TYR A 571 -35.09 9.74 -22.61
CA TYR A 571 -35.87 10.48 -21.62
C TYR A 571 -36.01 11.97 -21.99
N GLN A 572 -34.93 12.63 -22.37
CA GLN A 572 -34.93 14.05 -22.76
C GLN A 572 -35.79 14.33 -23.99
N ARG A 573 -36.02 13.33 -24.83
CA ARG A 573 -36.87 13.43 -26.05
C ARG A 573 -38.29 12.91 -25.87
N GLY A 574 -38.68 12.65 -24.62
CA GLY A 574 -40.04 12.15 -24.32
C GLY A 574 -40.28 10.68 -24.68
N ARG A 575 -39.23 9.95 -25.09
CA ARG A 575 -39.30 8.52 -25.43
C ARG A 575 -39.15 7.68 -24.15
N TYR A 576 -40.13 7.82 -23.25
CA TYR A 576 -40.03 7.31 -21.88
C TYR A 576 -39.99 5.77 -21.81
N GLN A 577 -40.71 5.08 -22.71
CA GLN A 577 -40.74 3.62 -22.72
C GLN A 577 -39.37 3.02 -23.07
N GLU A 578 -38.69 3.58 -24.06
CA GLU A 578 -37.34 3.16 -24.45
C GLU A 578 -36.32 3.56 -23.38
N ALA A 579 -36.47 4.71 -22.72
CA ALA A 579 -35.64 5.12 -21.59
C ALA A 579 -35.74 4.11 -20.44
N ILE A 580 -36.95 3.66 -20.07
CA ILE A 580 -37.18 2.63 -19.05
C ILE A 580 -36.45 1.34 -19.41
N ALA A 581 -36.58 0.85 -20.64
CA ALA A 581 -35.94 -0.39 -21.09
C ALA A 581 -34.43 -0.32 -20.99
N ASP A 582 -33.82 0.82 -21.33
CA ASP A 582 -32.38 1.01 -21.24
C ASP A 582 -31.87 1.17 -19.79
N PHE A 583 -32.60 1.90 -18.94
CA PHE A 583 -32.25 2.01 -17.51
C PHE A 583 -32.39 0.67 -16.79
N GLU A 584 -33.42 -0.13 -17.08
CA GLU A 584 -33.55 -1.49 -16.56
C GLU A 584 -32.42 -2.39 -17.03
N ARG A 585 -32.01 -2.26 -18.30
CA ARG A 585 -30.89 -2.99 -18.84
C ARG A 585 -29.55 -2.60 -18.16
N ALA A 586 -29.35 -1.31 -17.89
CA ALA A 586 -28.17 -0.82 -17.15
C ALA A 586 -28.17 -1.34 -15.71
N LEU A 587 -29.34 -1.33 -15.02
CA LEU A 587 -29.49 -1.82 -13.66
C LEU A 587 -29.25 -3.31 -13.49
N ARG A 588 -29.38 -4.13 -14.56
CA ARG A 588 -28.95 -5.55 -14.50
C ARG A 588 -27.45 -5.70 -14.22
N PHE A 589 -26.65 -4.71 -14.57
CA PHE A 589 -25.19 -4.72 -14.34
C PHE A 589 -24.78 -3.95 -13.07
N THR A 590 -25.58 -2.96 -12.67
CA THR A 590 -25.37 -2.11 -11.48
C THR A 590 -26.68 -1.92 -10.72
N PRO A 591 -27.20 -2.97 -10.02
CA PRO A 591 -28.56 -2.97 -9.46
C PRO A 591 -28.84 -1.89 -8.42
N GLU A 592 -27.81 -1.39 -7.75
CA GLU A 592 -27.92 -0.39 -6.66
C GLU A 592 -27.41 1.01 -7.06
N ASP A 593 -27.22 1.28 -8.35
CA ASP A 593 -26.82 2.63 -8.78
C ASP A 593 -27.96 3.64 -8.48
N PRO A 594 -27.79 4.55 -7.49
CA PRO A 594 -28.87 5.44 -7.07
C PRO A 594 -29.25 6.46 -8.14
N VAL A 595 -28.34 6.73 -9.09
CA VAL A 595 -28.61 7.62 -10.22
C VAL A 595 -29.48 6.90 -11.23
N LEU A 596 -29.16 5.65 -11.56
CA LEU A 596 -29.97 4.84 -12.48
C LEU A 596 -31.36 4.55 -11.90
N ILE A 597 -31.47 4.27 -10.59
CA ILE A 597 -32.75 4.05 -9.92
C ILE A 597 -33.62 5.31 -10.03
N ARG A 598 -33.06 6.48 -9.67
CA ARG A 598 -33.79 7.75 -9.80
C ARG A 598 -34.21 8.05 -11.24
N ASN A 599 -33.32 7.81 -12.20
CA ASN A 599 -33.63 8.03 -13.61
C ASN A 599 -34.74 7.08 -14.10
N LEU A 600 -34.76 5.83 -13.67
CA LEU A 600 -35.80 4.86 -13.97
C LEU A 600 -37.13 5.27 -13.36
N GLU A 601 -37.15 5.68 -12.09
CA GLU A 601 -38.36 6.17 -11.41
C GLU A 601 -38.93 7.41 -12.10
N ALA A 602 -38.09 8.38 -12.44
CA ALA A 602 -38.47 9.57 -13.19
C ALA A 602 -39.04 9.21 -14.57
N ALA A 603 -38.42 8.28 -15.29
CA ALA A 603 -38.89 7.84 -16.59
C ALA A 603 -40.28 7.13 -16.50
N ARG A 604 -40.48 6.29 -15.48
CA ARG A 604 -41.75 5.62 -15.22
C ARG A 604 -42.86 6.61 -14.86
N GLU A 605 -42.56 7.61 -14.05
CA GLU A 605 -43.51 8.65 -13.68
C GLU A 605 -43.95 9.49 -14.89
N MET A 606 -42.97 9.93 -15.71
CA MET A 606 -43.29 10.69 -16.94
C MET A 606 -44.06 9.86 -17.95
N HIS A 607 -43.76 8.56 -18.07
CA HIS A 607 -44.53 7.65 -18.93
C HIS A 607 -45.98 7.52 -18.48
N ARG A 608 -46.25 7.37 -17.16
CA ARG A 608 -47.62 7.33 -16.62
C ARG A 608 -48.38 8.61 -16.92
N ARG A 609 -47.74 9.78 -16.70
CA ARG A 609 -48.38 11.09 -16.98
C ARG A 609 -48.72 11.27 -18.47
N SER A 610 -47.83 10.86 -19.37
CA SER A 610 -48.04 10.95 -20.81
C SER A 610 -49.18 10.04 -21.30
N THR A 611 -49.32 8.85 -20.68
CA THR A 611 -50.41 7.90 -21.04
C THR A 611 -51.74 8.27 -20.43
N GLN A 612 -51.79 8.91 -19.26
CA GLN A 612 -53.04 9.43 -18.67
C GLN A 612 -53.55 10.66 -19.41
N GLY A 613 -52.69 11.64 -19.69
CA GLY A 613 -53.10 12.82 -20.47
C GLY A 613 -53.58 12.51 -21.90
N SER A 614 -53.05 11.44 -22.52
CA SER A 614 -53.56 10.96 -23.82
C SER A 614 -54.95 10.31 -23.71
N LYS A 615 -55.28 9.66 -22.59
CA LYS A 615 -56.60 9.08 -22.35
C LYS A 615 -57.67 10.16 -22.09
N ASP A 616 -57.31 11.20 -21.33
CA ASP A 616 -58.22 12.31 -21.02
C ASP A 616 -58.52 13.16 -22.25
N ASN A 617 -57.58 13.31 -23.20
CA ASN A 617 -57.79 13.98 -24.49
C ASN A 617 -58.59 13.16 -25.51
N ILE A 618 -58.71 11.84 -25.37
CA ILE A 618 -59.54 10.97 -26.24
C ILE A 618 -60.95 10.89 -25.70
N LEU A 619 -61.22 11.24 -24.45
CA LEU A 619 -62.52 11.24 -23.80
C LEU A 619 -63.18 12.61 -23.81
N GLN A 620 -62.51 13.65 -24.29
CA GLN A 620 -63.04 14.96 -24.65
C GLN A 620 -63.29 15.05 -26.18
#